data_c75b8041458536487323bf7cec624ff2
#
_entry.id   c75b8041458536487323bf7cec624ff2
#
_cell.length_a   1.000
_cell.length_b   1.000
_cell.length_c   1.000
_cell.angle_alpha   90.00
_cell.angle_beta   90.00
_cell.angle_gamma   90.00
#
_symmetry.space_group_name_H-M   'P 1'
#
loop_
_entity.id
_entity.type
_entity.pdbx_description
1 polymer ?
#
loop_
_entity_poly.entity_id
_entity_poly.type
_entity_poly.pdbx_seq_one_letter_code
_entity_poly.pdbx_strand_id
1 'polypeptide(L)'
;MRLVIIGGFCEMEEMLRRAGHEIFRVVGASEDEAYIASGDKLIPLVVSPDGTLRRKVAEKYAAAGFKFATIVAKTADVSESAAIGDGTVVAEHAVVTAETKVGRFVKINTAATVTHECLIADYATIAPRAVLLGRVKVGEGAYIGANATVLPGLTIGKDAVVGAGAVVTRDVPDGETWVGVPARRIG
;
A
#
# COMPACT_ATOMS: atom_id res chain seq x y z
N MET A 1 -14.07 11.25 -9.15
CA MET A 1 -13.77 12.16 -8.01
C MET A 1 -12.70 13.14 -8.45
N ARG A 2 -12.69 14.34 -7.85
CA ARG A 2 -11.56 15.27 -7.97
C ARG A 2 -10.58 14.99 -6.85
N LEU A 3 -9.34 14.73 -7.17
CA LEU A 3 -8.30 14.29 -6.24
C LEU A 3 -7.12 15.26 -6.22
N VAL A 4 -6.50 15.38 -5.07
CA VAL A 4 -5.18 15.99 -4.91
C VAL A 4 -4.19 14.88 -4.59
N ILE A 5 -3.11 14.80 -5.36
CA ILE A 5 -2.05 13.81 -5.13
C ILE A 5 -0.99 14.46 -4.26
N ILE A 6 -0.67 13.81 -3.14
CA ILE A 6 0.40 14.23 -2.25
C ILE A 6 1.60 13.32 -2.47
N GLY A 7 2.65 13.90 -3.06
CA GLY A 7 3.76 13.12 -3.61
C GLY A 7 3.32 12.44 -4.92
N GLY A 8 4.08 12.47 -5.98
CA GLY A 8 3.58 11.99 -7.26
C GLY A 8 4.51 11.02 -7.95
N PHE A 9 3.90 10.06 -8.66
CA PHE A 9 4.55 9.24 -9.69
C PHE A 9 3.68 9.30 -10.94
N CYS A 10 4.30 9.42 -12.10
CA CYS A 10 3.59 9.47 -13.38
C CYS A 10 2.65 8.26 -13.59
N GLU A 11 3.08 7.06 -13.19
CA GLU A 11 2.26 5.85 -13.26
C GLU A 11 0.97 5.95 -12.44
N MET A 12 1.04 6.55 -11.25
CA MET A 12 -0.14 6.75 -10.40
C MET A 12 -1.12 7.73 -11.04
N GLU A 13 -0.62 8.82 -11.59
CA GLU A 13 -1.48 9.79 -12.28
C GLU A 13 -2.19 9.16 -13.48
N GLU A 14 -1.48 8.36 -14.27
CA GLU A 14 -2.06 7.66 -15.40
C GLU A 14 -3.13 6.65 -14.95
N MET A 15 -2.86 5.85 -13.92
CA MET A 15 -3.82 4.92 -13.34
C MET A 15 -5.09 5.64 -12.88
N LEU A 16 -4.96 6.75 -12.17
CA LEU A 16 -6.09 7.53 -11.69
C LEU A 16 -6.95 8.09 -12.83
N ARG A 17 -6.32 8.62 -13.87
CA ARG A 17 -7.02 9.10 -15.08
C ARG A 17 -7.76 7.97 -15.77
N ARG A 18 -7.15 6.79 -15.93
CA ARG A 18 -7.79 5.59 -16.47
C ARG A 18 -8.97 5.12 -15.62
N ALA A 19 -8.86 5.26 -14.30
CA ALA A 19 -9.95 4.96 -13.38
C ALA A 19 -11.11 5.98 -13.43
N GLY A 20 -10.95 7.08 -14.17
CA GLY A 20 -11.97 8.11 -14.32
C GLY A 20 -11.96 9.16 -13.22
N HIS A 21 -10.83 9.34 -12.54
CA HIS A 21 -10.63 10.42 -11.59
C HIS A 21 -10.00 11.65 -12.25
N GLU A 22 -10.42 12.82 -11.81
CA GLU A 22 -9.81 14.09 -12.19
C GLU A 22 -8.70 14.43 -11.19
N ILE A 23 -7.49 14.59 -11.68
CA ILE A 23 -6.38 15.09 -10.86
C ILE A 23 -6.41 16.60 -10.92
N PHE A 24 -6.78 17.23 -9.81
CA PHE A 24 -6.87 18.67 -9.71
C PHE A 24 -5.49 19.29 -9.49
N ARG A 25 -4.68 18.70 -8.61
CA ARG A 25 -3.34 19.20 -8.25
C ARG A 25 -2.45 18.05 -7.78
N VAL A 26 -1.16 18.18 -8.06
CA VAL A 26 -0.11 17.40 -7.41
C VAL A 26 0.62 18.33 -6.45
N VAL A 27 0.70 17.94 -5.18
CA VAL A 27 1.34 18.72 -4.12
C VAL A 27 2.68 18.08 -3.77
N GLY A 28 3.74 18.82 -3.93
CA GLY A 28 5.08 18.41 -3.49
C GLY A 28 5.28 18.59 -1.98
N ALA A 29 6.28 17.94 -1.42
CA ALA A 29 6.55 18.01 0.03
C ALA A 29 6.80 19.43 0.55
N SER A 30 7.30 20.33 -0.29
CA SER A 30 7.51 21.74 0.04
C SER A 30 6.25 22.60 0.00
N GLU A 31 5.16 22.09 -0.56
CA GLU A 31 3.90 22.81 -0.74
C GLU A 31 2.80 22.39 0.24
N ASP A 32 3.07 21.36 1.05
CA ASP A 32 2.11 20.74 1.96
C ASP A 32 1.42 21.75 2.90
N GLU A 33 2.20 22.63 3.53
CA GLU A 33 1.67 23.59 4.50
C GLU A 33 0.77 24.63 3.83
N ALA A 34 1.19 25.13 2.67
CA ALA A 34 0.39 26.08 1.90
C ALA A 34 -0.92 25.45 1.41
N TYR A 35 -0.89 24.18 1.00
CA TYR A 35 -2.10 23.46 0.59
C TYR A 35 -3.05 23.24 1.77
N ILE A 36 -2.55 22.79 2.92
CA ILE A 36 -3.37 22.61 4.13
C ILE A 36 -4.01 23.95 4.56
N ALA A 37 -3.23 25.03 4.52
CA ALA A 37 -3.70 26.36 4.89
C ALA A 37 -4.70 26.96 3.90
N SER A 38 -4.74 26.52 2.65
CA SER A 38 -5.67 27.04 1.64
C SER A 38 -7.14 26.76 1.95
N GLY A 39 -7.42 25.83 2.84
CA GLY A 39 -8.78 25.41 3.18
C GLY A 39 -9.49 24.64 2.06
N ASP A 40 -8.77 24.25 1.00
CA ASP A 40 -9.29 23.42 -0.08
C ASP A 40 -9.60 22.02 0.48
N LYS A 41 -10.85 21.57 0.30
CA LYS A 41 -11.35 20.31 0.85
C LYS A 41 -11.33 19.16 -0.16
N LEU A 42 -10.51 19.26 -1.20
CA LEU A 42 -10.36 18.13 -2.13
C LEU A 42 -9.72 16.94 -1.41
N ILE A 43 -10.14 15.74 -1.81
CA ILE A 43 -9.73 14.52 -1.16
C ILE A 43 -8.26 14.21 -1.50
N PRO A 44 -7.33 14.21 -0.53
CA PRO A 44 -5.95 13.86 -0.79
C PRO A 44 -5.78 12.36 -1.01
N LEU A 45 -4.91 12.02 -1.93
CA LEU A 45 -4.35 10.69 -2.09
C LEU A 45 -2.86 10.74 -1.75
N VAL A 46 -2.48 10.14 -0.63
CA VAL A 46 -1.08 10.11 -0.20
C VAL A 46 -0.35 9.00 -0.94
N VAL A 47 0.60 9.36 -1.77
CA VAL A 47 1.34 8.42 -2.61
C VAL A 47 2.83 8.48 -2.27
N SER A 48 3.33 7.46 -1.59
CA SER A 48 4.76 7.24 -1.36
C SER A 48 5.04 5.74 -1.32
N PRO A 49 6.14 5.25 -1.92
CA PRO A 49 6.56 3.86 -1.76
C PRO A 49 7.05 3.57 -0.34
N ASP A 50 7.57 4.59 0.34
CA ASP A 50 8.05 4.51 1.72
C ASP A 50 6.86 4.61 2.69
N GLY A 51 6.63 3.53 3.46
CA GLY A 51 5.56 3.46 4.45
C GLY A 51 5.70 4.47 5.56
N THR A 52 6.92 4.77 6.01
CA THR A 52 7.21 5.75 7.06
C THR A 52 6.86 7.16 6.61
N LEU A 53 7.28 7.55 5.40
CA LEU A 53 6.93 8.85 4.83
C LEU A 53 5.43 8.95 4.58
N ARG A 54 4.81 7.88 4.06
CA ARG A 54 3.36 7.82 3.84
C ARG A 54 2.58 8.01 5.14
N ARG A 55 3.01 7.36 6.24
CA ARG A 55 2.43 7.54 7.58
C ARG A 55 2.52 8.99 8.04
N LYS A 56 3.72 9.57 8.02
CA LYS A 56 3.94 10.96 8.45
C LYS A 56 3.07 11.96 7.70
N VAL A 57 2.96 11.80 6.39
CA VAL A 57 2.13 12.67 5.55
C VAL A 57 0.65 12.45 5.84
N ALA A 58 0.20 11.20 5.91
CA ALA A 58 -1.20 10.88 6.20
C ALA A 58 -1.64 11.44 7.56
N GLU A 59 -0.84 11.30 8.60
CA GLU A 59 -1.11 11.84 9.93
C GLU A 59 -1.23 13.37 9.91
N LYS A 60 -0.33 14.07 9.20
CA LYS A 60 -0.36 15.53 9.02
C LYS A 60 -1.69 15.99 8.43
N TYR A 61 -2.14 15.36 7.34
CA TYR A 61 -3.41 15.70 6.68
C TYR A 61 -4.62 15.28 7.51
N ALA A 62 -4.56 14.14 8.20
CA ALA A 62 -5.62 13.70 9.10
C ALA A 62 -5.83 14.68 10.25
N ALA A 63 -4.74 15.18 10.86
CA ALA A 63 -4.79 16.21 11.90
C ALA A 63 -5.42 17.52 11.41
N ALA A 64 -5.29 17.83 10.12
CA ALA A 64 -5.94 18.97 9.47
C ALA A 64 -7.40 18.69 9.05
N GLY A 65 -7.94 17.51 9.38
CA GLY A 65 -9.35 17.16 9.13
C GLY A 65 -9.66 16.65 7.73
N PHE A 66 -8.65 16.29 6.94
CA PHE A 66 -8.87 15.70 5.61
C PHE A 66 -9.37 14.26 5.68
N LYS A 67 -10.27 13.91 4.76
CA LYS A 67 -10.63 12.52 4.45
C LYS A 67 -9.79 12.03 3.27
N PHE A 68 -9.56 10.72 3.19
CA PHE A 68 -8.66 10.15 2.18
C PHE A 68 -9.42 9.33 1.15
N ALA A 69 -8.93 9.35 -0.09
CA ALA A 69 -9.45 8.52 -1.15
C ALA A 69 -8.88 7.10 -1.04
N THR A 70 -9.74 6.10 -1.19
CA THR A 70 -9.34 4.70 -1.45
C THR A 70 -9.50 4.46 -2.94
N ILE A 71 -8.46 3.97 -3.59
CA ILE A 71 -8.41 3.78 -5.04
C ILE A 71 -8.22 2.31 -5.36
N VAL A 72 -9.11 1.80 -6.19
CA VAL A 72 -8.99 0.46 -6.80
C VAL A 72 -8.94 0.66 -8.31
N ALA A 73 -7.86 0.22 -8.95
CA ALA A 73 -7.72 0.30 -10.40
C ALA A 73 -8.80 -0.54 -11.09
N LYS A 74 -9.28 -0.09 -12.26
CA LYS A 74 -10.33 -0.80 -13.01
C LYS A 74 -9.97 -2.23 -13.41
N THR A 75 -8.68 -2.51 -13.53
CA THR A 75 -8.15 -3.83 -13.90
C THR A 75 -7.74 -4.67 -12.70
N ALA A 76 -7.88 -4.14 -11.48
CA ALA A 76 -7.68 -4.92 -10.27
C ALA A 76 -8.89 -5.84 -10.03
N ASP A 77 -8.62 -7.04 -9.55
CA ASP A 77 -9.63 -8.01 -9.14
C ASP A 77 -9.68 -8.06 -7.61
N VAL A 78 -10.73 -7.50 -7.04
CA VAL A 78 -10.92 -7.43 -5.58
C VAL A 78 -12.23 -8.12 -5.23
N SER A 79 -12.13 -9.19 -4.42
CA SER A 79 -13.30 -9.93 -3.94
C SER A 79 -14.27 -9.03 -3.19
N GLU A 80 -15.57 -9.25 -3.38
CA GLU A 80 -16.64 -8.54 -2.66
C GLU A 80 -16.56 -8.73 -1.13
N SER A 81 -15.99 -9.84 -0.67
CA SER A 81 -15.80 -10.12 0.75
C SER A 81 -14.50 -9.52 1.33
N ALA A 82 -13.66 -8.90 0.50
CA ALA A 82 -12.47 -8.21 0.97
C ALA A 82 -12.80 -6.82 1.52
N ALA A 83 -12.17 -6.45 2.63
CA ALA A 83 -12.29 -5.12 3.21
C ALA A 83 -11.03 -4.30 2.92
N ILE A 84 -11.21 -3.12 2.31
CA ILE A 84 -10.11 -2.21 1.96
C ILE A 84 -10.24 -0.92 2.76
N GLY A 85 -9.23 -0.59 3.56
CA GLY A 85 -9.21 0.60 4.41
C GLY A 85 -8.95 1.91 3.66
N ASP A 86 -9.28 3.01 4.32
CA ASP A 86 -9.16 4.36 3.78
C ASP A 86 -7.73 4.72 3.35
N GLY A 87 -7.58 5.47 2.29
CA GLY A 87 -6.29 5.91 1.76
C GLY A 87 -5.48 4.81 1.07
N THR A 88 -6.02 3.59 0.98
CA THR A 88 -5.36 2.46 0.34
C THR A 88 -5.45 2.54 -1.17
N VAL A 89 -4.39 2.09 -1.83
CA VAL A 89 -4.31 2.00 -3.30
C VAL A 89 -4.11 0.56 -3.72
N VAL A 90 -5.00 0.05 -4.55
CA VAL A 90 -4.90 -1.23 -5.24
C VAL A 90 -4.66 -0.96 -6.72
N ALA A 91 -3.43 -1.22 -7.18
CA ALA A 91 -2.97 -0.86 -8.53
C ALA A 91 -3.46 -1.87 -9.59
N GLU A 92 -3.12 -1.57 -10.86
CA GLU A 92 -3.55 -2.36 -12.00
C GLU A 92 -3.15 -3.83 -11.89
N HIS A 93 -4.07 -4.71 -12.30
CA HIS A 93 -3.91 -6.17 -12.31
C HIS A 93 -3.56 -6.79 -10.95
N ALA A 94 -3.65 -6.04 -9.86
CA ALA A 94 -3.54 -6.63 -8.52
C ALA A 94 -4.77 -7.48 -8.21
N VAL A 95 -4.55 -8.56 -7.46
CA VAL A 95 -5.60 -9.50 -7.06
C VAL A 95 -5.69 -9.53 -5.54
N VAL A 96 -6.88 -9.30 -4.99
CA VAL A 96 -7.16 -9.43 -3.55
C VAL A 96 -8.35 -10.36 -3.37
N THR A 97 -8.11 -11.56 -2.84
CA THR A 97 -9.17 -12.57 -2.79
C THR A 97 -9.96 -12.59 -1.46
N ALA A 98 -10.79 -13.61 -1.30
CA ALA A 98 -11.84 -13.69 -0.30
C ALA A 98 -11.37 -13.45 1.14
N GLU A 99 -12.21 -12.74 1.92
CA GLU A 99 -12.07 -12.49 3.35
C GLU A 99 -10.76 -11.82 3.78
N THR A 100 -10.05 -11.24 2.83
CA THR A 100 -8.83 -10.46 3.09
C THR A 100 -9.19 -9.11 3.71
N LYS A 101 -8.44 -8.73 4.76
CA LYS A 101 -8.59 -7.42 5.39
C LYS A 101 -7.34 -6.60 5.17
N VAL A 102 -7.50 -5.49 4.49
CA VAL A 102 -6.44 -4.54 4.17
C VAL A 102 -6.67 -3.26 4.96
N GLY A 103 -5.68 -2.87 5.73
CA GLY A 103 -5.70 -1.66 6.56
C GLY A 103 -5.70 -0.37 5.74
N ARG A 104 -5.45 0.74 6.43
CA ARG A 104 -5.43 2.08 5.85
C ARG A 104 -4.06 2.39 5.24
N PHE A 105 -4.08 3.21 4.20
CA PHE A 105 -2.85 3.67 3.53
C PHE A 105 -1.92 2.55 3.07
N VAL A 106 -2.46 1.37 2.80
CA VAL A 106 -1.72 0.26 2.21
C VAL A 106 -1.51 0.50 0.73
N LYS A 107 -0.37 0.08 0.22
CA LYS A 107 -0.10 0.12 -1.22
C LYS A 107 0.05 -1.31 -1.75
N ILE A 108 -0.93 -1.77 -2.52
CA ILE A 108 -0.88 -3.03 -3.26
C ILE A 108 -0.54 -2.68 -4.71
N ASN A 109 0.70 -2.95 -5.11
CA ASN A 109 1.22 -2.52 -6.41
C ASN A 109 0.79 -3.44 -7.55
N THR A 110 1.14 -3.01 -8.77
CA THR A 110 0.79 -3.66 -10.03
C THR A 110 1.05 -5.16 -10.02
N ALA A 111 0.03 -5.93 -10.36
CA ALA A 111 0.03 -7.39 -10.45
C ALA A 111 0.44 -8.13 -9.15
N ALA A 112 0.41 -7.46 -8.00
CA ALA A 112 0.58 -8.15 -6.72
C ALA A 112 -0.64 -9.01 -6.40
N THR A 113 -0.44 -10.14 -5.76
CA THR A 113 -1.49 -11.10 -5.40
C THR A 113 -1.56 -11.28 -3.89
N VAL A 114 -2.69 -10.96 -3.30
CA VAL A 114 -3.00 -11.20 -1.89
C VAL A 114 -4.14 -12.22 -1.85
N THR A 115 -3.82 -13.44 -1.44
CA THR A 115 -4.82 -14.49 -1.45
C THR A 115 -5.69 -14.47 -0.18
N HIS A 116 -6.53 -15.46 0.00
CA HIS A 116 -7.63 -15.49 0.96
C HIS A 116 -7.20 -15.32 2.42
N GLU A 117 -8.07 -14.70 3.23
CA GLU A 117 -7.95 -14.57 4.69
C GLU A 117 -6.65 -13.87 5.15
N CYS A 118 -5.99 -13.10 4.27
CA CYS A 118 -4.81 -12.33 4.65
C CYS A 118 -5.20 -11.12 5.51
N LEU A 119 -4.30 -10.74 6.42
CA LEU A 119 -4.44 -9.56 7.26
C LEU A 119 -3.27 -8.62 6.96
N ILE A 120 -3.54 -7.51 6.33
CA ILE A 120 -2.54 -6.51 5.97
C ILE A 120 -2.76 -5.27 6.83
N ALA A 121 -1.83 -4.97 7.72
CA ALA A 121 -1.94 -3.81 8.61
C ALA A 121 -1.66 -2.47 7.88
N ASP A 122 -1.96 -1.37 8.56
CA ASP A 122 -1.83 -0.01 8.04
C ASP A 122 -0.41 0.26 7.49
N TYR A 123 -0.32 1.09 6.46
CA TYR A 123 0.93 1.56 5.85
C TYR A 123 1.83 0.49 5.22
N ALA A 124 1.42 -0.78 5.17
CA ALA A 124 2.19 -1.82 4.50
C ALA A 124 2.31 -1.56 2.99
N THR A 125 3.37 -2.09 2.39
CA THR A 125 3.58 -2.04 0.93
C THR A 125 3.78 -3.44 0.38
N ILE A 126 2.93 -3.83 -0.54
CA ILE A 126 3.05 -5.07 -1.33
C ILE A 126 3.55 -4.64 -2.71
N ALA A 127 4.83 -4.85 -2.98
CA ALA A 127 5.49 -4.38 -4.19
C ALA A 127 5.02 -5.13 -5.44
N PRO A 128 5.36 -4.68 -6.65
CA PRO A 128 4.88 -5.30 -7.89
C PRO A 128 5.14 -6.80 -7.95
N ARG A 129 4.08 -7.55 -8.31
CA ARG A 129 4.13 -9.02 -8.49
C ARG A 129 4.49 -9.82 -7.23
N ALA A 130 4.49 -9.22 -6.05
CA ALA A 130 4.63 -9.97 -4.81
C ALA A 130 3.39 -10.83 -4.56
N VAL A 131 3.58 -12.02 -3.97
CA VAL A 131 2.53 -13.01 -3.74
C VAL A 131 2.45 -13.32 -2.24
N LEU A 132 1.31 -13.04 -1.63
CA LEU A 132 0.98 -13.46 -0.28
C LEU A 132 -0.01 -14.62 -0.36
N LEU A 133 0.39 -15.79 0.12
CA LEU A 133 -0.46 -16.96 0.13
C LEU A 133 -1.42 -16.94 1.33
N GLY A 134 -2.39 -17.86 1.35
CA GLY A 134 -3.51 -17.82 2.31
C GLY A 134 -3.13 -17.59 3.77
N ARG A 135 -3.89 -16.74 4.47
CA ARG A 135 -3.75 -16.43 5.89
C ARG A 135 -2.43 -15.79 6.31
N VAL A 136 -1.71 -15.17 5.39
CA VAL A 136 -0.52 -14.37 5.70
C VAL A 136 -0.93 -13.12 6.48
N LYS A 137 -0.14 -12.80 7.51
CA LYS A 137 -0.29 -11.56 8.28
C LYS A 137 0.89 -10.64 7.99
N VAL A 138 0.61 -9.40 7.60
CA VAL A 138 1.62 -8.38 7.33
C VAL A 138 1.46 -7.26 8.32
N GLY A 139 2.49 -7.00 9.11
CA GLY A 139 2.54 -5.96 10.13
C GLY A 139 2.54 -4.55 9.55
N GLU A 140 2.25 -3.59 10.43
CA GLU A 140 2.20 -2.17 10.09
C GLU A 140 3.52 -1.69 9.49
N GLY A 141 3.46 -0.95 8.40
CA GLY A 141 4.64 -0.40 7.73
C GLY A 141 5.54 -1.42 7.03
N ALA A 142 5.27 -2.71 7.12
CA ALA A 142 6.10 -3.73 6.51
C ALA A 142 6.16 -3.59 4.97
N TYR A 143 7.28 -3.97 4.39
CA TYR A 143 7.54 -3.91 2.97
C TYR A 143 7.79 -5.30 2.39
N ILE A 144 6.96 -5.73 1.46
CA ILE A 144 7.12 -6.97 0.70
C ILE A 144 7.66 -6.63 -0.68
N GLY A 145 8.91 -6.99 -0.94
CA GLY A 145 9.63 -6.65 -2.17
C GLY A 145 9.03 -7.27 -3.44
N ALA A 146 9.36 -6.65 -4.58
CA ALA A 146 8.85 -7.12 -5.88
C ALA A 146 9.18 -8.60 -6.14
N ASN A 147 8.24 -9.35 -6.69
CA ASN A 147 8.32 -10.79 -6.94
C ASN A 147 8.62 -11.66 -5.69
N ALA A 148 8.53 -11.13 -4.48
CA ALA A 148 8.67 -11.96 -3.28
C ALA A 148 7.43 -12.83 -3.08
N THR A 149 7.62 -14.02 -2.50
CA THR A 149 6.54 -14.94 -2.16
C THR A 149 6.57 -15.23 -0.67
N VAL A 150 5.44 -15.09 0.00
CA VAL A 150 5.26 -15.45 1.41
C VAL A 150 4.35 -16.67 1.49
N LEU A 151 4.86 -17.75 2.09
CA LEU A 151 4.12 -19.01 2.23
C LEU A 151 2.92 -18.88 3.18
N PRO A 152 1.93 -19.79 3.11
CA PRO A 152 0.68 -19.67 3.84
C PRO A 152 0.85 -19.59 5.36
N GLY A 153 0.00 -18.80 6.03
CA GLY A 153 -0.11 -18.73 7.48
C GLY A 153 1.03 -17.99 8.19
N LEU A 154 2.00 -17.46 7.45
CA LEU A 154 3.16 -16.79 8.03
C LEU A 154 2.86 -15.35 8.45
N THR A 155 3.65 -14.87 9.39
CA THR A 155 3.61 -13.47 9.86
C THR A 155 4.87 -12.74 9.45
N ILE A 156 4.67 -11.56 8.84
CA ILE A 156 5.72 -10.56 8.59
C ILE A 156 5.52 -9.45 9.62
N GLY A 157 6.52 -9.22 10.44
CA GLY A 157 6.46 -8.27 11.55
C GLY A 157 6.32 -6.82 11.13
N LYS A 158 6.05 -5.96 12.11
CA LYS A 158 5.95 -4.51 11.93
C LYS A 158 7.27 -3.95 11.40
N ASP A 159 7.18 -3.03 10.43
CA ASP A 159 8.32 -2.38 9.78
C ASP A 159 9.40 -3.37 9.24
N ALA A 160 9.06 -4.66 9.10
CA ALA A 160 9.94 -5.65 8.51
C ALA A 160 10.05 -5.48 6.99
N VAL A 161 11.18 -5.91 6.42
CA VAL A 161 11.47 -5.82 4.99
C VAL A 161 11.73 -7.20 4.41
N VAL A 162 10.94 -7.60 3.46
CA VAL A 162 11.20 -8.77 2.61
C VAL A 162 11.78 -8.27 1.29
N GLY A 163 13.00 -8.69 0.96
CA GLY A 163 13.69 -8.27 -0.26
C GLY A 163 13.02 -8.80 -1.54
N ALA A 164 13.30 -8.16 -2.66
CA ALA A 164 12.78 -8.57 -3.96
C ALA A 164 13.18 -10.01 -4.30
N GLY A 165 12.25 -10.78 -4.87
CA GLY A 165 12.46 -12.18 -5.26
C GLY A 165 12.65 -13.17 -4.09
N ALA A 166 12.50 -12.73 -2.85
CA ALA A 166 12.66 -13.61 -1.70
C ALA A 166 11.50 -14.60 -1.56
N VAL A 167 11.78 -15.81 -1.06
CA VAL A 167 10.75 -16.79 -0.68
C VAL A 167 10.78 -16.98 0.84
N VAL A 168 9.77 -16.40 1.49
CA VAL A 168 9.62 -16.47 2.96
C VAL A 168 8.98 -17.80 3.35
N THR A 169 9.69 -18.58 4.17
CA THR A 169 9.32 -19.93 4.60
C THR A 169 9.12 -20.05 6.12
N ARG A 170 9.25 -18.96 6.86
CA ARG A 170 9.02 -18.83 8.30
C ARG A 170 8.71 -17.38 8.64
N ASP A 171 8.19 -17.14 9.82
CA ASP A 171 7.87 -15.80 10.30
C ASP A 171 9.09 -14.87 10.27
N VAL A 172 8.85 -13.61 9.92
CA VAL A 172 9.84 -12.53 9.91
C VAL A 172 9.55 -11.61 11.09
N PRO A 173 10.45 -11.47 12.06
CA PRO A 173 10.27 -10.57 13.21
C PRO A 173 10.18 -9.09 12.82
N ASP A 174 9.68 -8.27 13.77
CA ASP A 174 9.58 -6.83 13.62
C ASP A 174 10.92 -6.19 13.28
N GLY A 175 10.93 -5.26 12.32
CA GLY A 175 12.09 -4.47 11.92
C GLY A 175 13.21 -5.24 11.23
N GLU A 176 13.07 -6.54 11.03
CA GLU A 176 14.12 -7.33 10.36
C GLU A 176 14.03 -7.26 8.83
N THR A 177 15.19 -7.37 8.20
CA THR A 177 15.31 -7.48 6.73
C THR A 177 15.68 -8.90 6.33
N TRP A 178 14.86 -9.50 5.47
CA TRP A 178 15.05 -10.88 5.01
C TRP A 178 15.10 -10.94 3.48
N VAL A 179 16.09 -11.67 2.94
CA VAL A 179 16.30 -11.79 1.48
C VAL A 179 16.64 -13.23 1.07
N GLY A 180 16.47 -13.55 -0.20
CA GLY A 180 16.92 -14.81 -0.84
C GLY A 180 15.87 -15.91 -0.86
N VAL A 181 16.28 -17.09 -1.37
CA VAL A 181 15.47 -18.30 -1.57
C VAL A 181 16.20 -19.50 -0.96
N PRO A 182 15.74 -20.02 0.19
CA PRO A 182 14.75 -19.46 1.10
C PRO A 182 15.25 -18.16 1.77
N ALA A 183 14.31 -17.29 2.14
CA ALA A 183 14.65 -16.01 2.78
C ALA A 183 15.40 -16.21 4.10
N ARG A 184 16.42 -15.37 4.32
CA ARG A 184 17.22 -15.31 5.54
C ARG A 184 17.44 -13.87 5.96
N ARG A 185 17.56 -13.65 7.25
CA ARG A 185 17.89 -12.35 7.81
C ARG A 185 19.24 -11.86 7.30
N ILE A 186 19.30 -10.56 7.01
CA ILE A 186 20.53 -9.80 6.74
C ILE A 186 20.64 -8.63 7.71
N GLY A 187 21.82 -8.39 8.23
CA GLY A 187 22.11 -7.32 9.20
C GLY A 187 22.04 -7.81 10.64
#